data_02ff0da7ba4a37c87dac6256df2eeb90
#
_entry.id   02ff0da7ba4a37c87dac6256df2eeb90
#
_cell.length_a   1.000
_cell.length_b   1.000
_cell.length_c   1.000
_cell.angle_alpha   90.00
_cell.angle_beta   90.00
_cell.angle_gamma   90.00
#
_symmetry.space_group_name_H-M   'P 1'
#
loop_
_entity.id
_entity.type
_entity.pdbx_description
1 polymer ?
#
loop_
_entity_poly.entity_id
_entity_poly.type
_entity_poly.pdbx_seq_one_letter_code
_entity_poly.pdbx_strand_id
1 'polypeptide(L)'
;MKKQIKYISAGMLAGMLLCGGELQASNRMPEMHVCLADAIQKDNRPEISNRLFRSNAVEKEILRVQKLLKNAKLAWMFTNCFPNTLDTTVHFRKGSDGKPDTFVYTGDIHAMWLRASGAQVWPYVQLMQTLN
;
A
#
# COMPACT_ATOMS: atom_id res chain seq x y z
N MET A 1 -7.30 9.46 -63.30
CA MET A 1 -8.63 10.12 -63.11
C MET A 1 -8.53 11.03 -61.89
N LYS A 2 -8.49 12.34 -62.15
CA LYS A 2 -8.38 13.42 -61.16
C LYS A 2 -9.74 13.71 -60.59
N LYS A 3 -9.89 13.73 -59.28
CA LYS A 3 -11.08 14.31 -58.63
C LYS A 3 -10.65 15.50 -57.79
N GLN A 4 -11.24 16.61 -58.15
CA GLN A 4 -11.14 17.98 -57.68
C GLN A 4 -11.60 18.11 -56.23
N ILE A 5 -10.80 18.79 -55.44
CA ILE A 5 -11.21 19.30 -54.13
C ILE A 5 -11.72 20.72 -54.36
N LYS A 6 -12.98 20.94 -54.07
CA LYS A 6 -13.59 22.28 -54.13
C LYS A 6 -13.36 23.01 -52.83
N TYR A 7 -12.68 24.12 -52.94
CA TYR A 7 -12.63 25.14 -51.90
C TYR A 7 -13.96 25.89 -51.85
N ILE A 8 -14.52 26.01 -50.68
CA ILE A 8 -15.57 26.98 -50.40
C ILE A 8 -14.94 28.01 -49.48
N SER A 9 -14.68 29.17 -50.07
CA SER A 9 -14.34 30.40 -49.39
C SER A 9 -15.61 31.25 -49.27
N ALA A 10 -15.74 31.90 -48.18
CA ALA A 10 -16.46 33.14 -47.84
C ALA A 10 -16.99 33.02 -46.44
N GLY A 11 -16.49 33.65 -45.46
CA GLY A 11 -16.53 35.10 -45.28
C GLY A 11 -17.64 35.40 -44.28
N MET A 12 -17.28 35.57 -43.03
CA MET A 12 -18.02 36.51 -42.17
C MET A 12 -17.09 36.96 -41.04
N LEU A 13 -16.57 38.13 -41.28
CA LEU A 13 -15.95 39.01 -40.29
C LEU A 13 -17.10 39.73 -39.57
N ALA A 14 -17.17 39.62 -38.27
CA ALA A 14 -17.60 40.70 -37.35
C ALA A 14 -18.03 40.09 -36.00
N GLY A 15 -17.51 40.62 -34.96
CA GLY A 15 -18.05 40.37 -33.61
C GLY A 15 -16.98 40.02 -32.59
N MET A 16 -15.90 40.72 -32.59
CA MET A 16 -14.94 40.68 -31.53
C MET A 16 -15.34 41.70 -30.46
N LEU A 17 -15.89 41.26 -29.39
CA LEU A 17 -15.96 42.04 -28.14
C LEU A 17 -15.40 41.22 -27.00
N LEU A 18 -14.24 41.67 -26.64
CA LEU A 18 -13.52 41.60 -25.40
C LEU A 18 -14.32 40.98 -24.22
N CYS A 19 -14.01 39.74 -23.93
CA CYS A 19 -14.05 39.28 -22.55
C CYS A 19 -12.68 38.65 -22.29
N GLY A 20 -11.78 39.48 -21.77
CA GLY A 20 -10.53 39.04 -21.17
C GLY A 20 -10.86 38.24 -19.94
N GLY A 21 -11.08 36.94 -20.13
CA GLY A 21 -11.06 35.95 -19.08
C GLY A 21 -9.72 35.23 -19.19
N GLU A 22 -8.77 35.63 -18.38
CA GLU A 22 -7.60 34.82 -18.13
C GLU A 22 -8.07 33.42 -17.72
N LEU A 23 -7.96 32.46 -18.62
CA LEU A 23 -7.97 31.06 -18.30
C LEU A 23 -6.71 30.78 -17.47
N GLN A 24 -6.74 31.19 -16.21
CA GLN A 24 -5.87 30.66 -15.20
C GLN A 24 -6.23 29.18 -15.09
N ALA A 25 -5.52 28.36 -15.82
CA ALA A 25 -5.48 26.93 -15.57
C ALA A 25 -4.99 26.75 -14.13
N SER A 26 -5.95 26.74 -13.21
CA SER A 26 -5.73 26.34 -11.83
C SER A 26 -5.31 24.89 -11.86
N ASN A 27 -4.01 24.68 -11.96
CA ASN A 27 -3.35 23.37 -11.80
C ASN A 27 -3.31 22.98 -10.31
N ARG A 28 -4.35 23.41 -9.55
CA ARG A 28 -4.66 22.80 -8.26
C ARG A 28 -5.35 21.49 -8.58
N MET A 29 -4.57 20.42 -8.51
CA MET A 29 -5.20 19.15 -8.14
C MET A 29 -6.12 19.47 -6.97
N PRO A 30 -7.39 19.03 -6.99
CA PRO A 30 -8.20 19.15 -5.79
C PRO A 30 -7.36 18.50 -4.71
N GLU A 31 -6.94 19.30 -3.72
CA GLU A 31 -6.50 18.74 -2.45
C GLU A 31 -7.69 17.87 -2.04
N MET A 32 -7.50 16.60 -2.24
CA MET A 32 -8.36 15.60 -1.66
C MET A 32 -8.10 15.74 -0.17
N HIS A 33 -8.74 16.76 0.42
CA HIS A 33 -8.94 16.82 1.85
C HIS A 33 -9.71 15.56 2.17
N VAL A 34 -8.94 14.51 2.35
CA VAL A 34 -9.42 13.33 3.04
C VAL A 34 -9.75 13.86 4.43
N CYS A 35 -11.00 14.31 4.58
CA CYS A 35 -11.64 14.43 5.87
C CYS A 35 -11.77 13.01 6.46
N LEU A 36 -10.64 12.41 6.71
CA LEU A 36 -10.47 11.34 7.67
C LEU A 36 -10.07 12.02 8.97
N ALA A 37 -10.89 13.01 9.36
CA ALA A 37 -10.94 13.46 10.72
C ALA A 37 -11.28 12.23 11.56
N ASP A 38 -10.31 11.82 12.38
CA ASP A 38 -10.50 11.22 13.70
C ASP A 38 -11.46 10.03 13.87
N ALA A 39 -11.81 9.31 12.81
CA ALA A 39 -12.27 7.95 12.99
C ALA A 39 -11.09 7.16 13.54
N ILE A 40 -11.12 6.80 14.81
CA ILE A 40 -10.24 5.79 15.40
C ILE A 40 -10.26 4.61 14.42
N GLN A 41 -9.21 4.50 13.61
CA GLN A 41 -9.14 3.44 12.62
C GLN A 41 -9.05 2.13 13.39
N LYS A 42 -10.07 1.31 13.23
CA LYS A 42 -10.13 -0.01 13.87
C LYS A 42 -8.87 -0.80 13.52
N ASP A 43 -8.28 -1.43 14.51
CA ASP A 43 -7.20 -2.40 14.28
C ASP A 43 -7.76 -3.56 13.44
N ASN A 44 -7.12 -3.82 12.30
CA ASN A 44 -7.51 -4.88 11.36
C ASN A 44 -6.70 -6.16 11.54
N ARG A 45 -5.77 -6.19 12.50
CA ARG A 45 -5.02 -7.40 12.79
C ARG A 45 -5.97 -8.50 13.31
N PRO A 46 -5.70 -9.77 12.98
CA PRO A 46 -6.43 -10.87 13.59
C PRO A 46 -6.29 -10.88 15.12
N GLU A 47 -7.30 -11.39 15.79
CA GLU A 47 -7.20 -11.68 17.21
C GLU A 47 -5.96 -12.51 17.52
N ILE A 48 -5.35 -12.31 18.69
CA ILE A 48 -4.07 -12.93 19.05
C ILE A 48 -4.11 -14.45 18.92
N SER A 49 -5.24 -15.06 19.25
CA SER A 49 -5.48 -16.51 19.13
C SER A 49 -5.47 -17.02 17.67
N ASN A 50 -5.79 -16.14 16.72
CA ASN A 50 -5.93 -16.48 15.31
C ASN A 50 -4.68 -16.16 14.49
N ARG A 51 -3.63 -15.58 15.10
CA ARG A 51 -2.37 -15.29 14.43
C ARG A 51 -1.57 -16.56 14.24
N LEU A 52 -1.13 -16.81 13.00
CA LEU A 52 -0.42 -18.04 12.63
C LEU A 52 0.99 -18.11 13.22
N PHE A 53 1.70 -16.99 13.27
CA PHE A 53 3.02 -16.91 13.86
C PHE A 53 3.17 -15.64 14.72
N ARG A 54 3.66 -15.81 15.93
CA ARG A 54 3.83 -14.69 16.87
C ARG A 54 5.30 -14.51 17.23
N SER A 55 5.77 -13.25 17.15
CA SER A 55 7.13 -12.88 17.50
C SER A 55 7.12 -11.69 18.45
N ASN A 56 7.71 -11.86 19.63
CA ASN A 56 7.87 -10.76 20.59
C ASN A 56 8.77 -9.64 20.06
N ALA A 57 9.76 -9.97 19.19
CA ALA A 57 10.61 -8.97 18.56
C ALA A 57 9.80 -8.08 17.62
N VAL A 58 8.88 -8.65 16.84
CA VAL A 58 7.99 -7.89 15.95
C VAL A 58 7.05 -6.99 16.74
N GLU A 59 6.45 -7.49 17.84
CA GLU A 59 5.58 -6.66 18.67
C GLU A 59 6.33 -5.49 19.33
N LYS A 60 7.56 -5.72 19.82
CA LYS A 60 8.43 -4.64 20.33
C LYS A 60 8.76 -3.61 19.24
N GLU A 61 9.02 -4.05 18.02
CA GLU A 61 9.33 -3.16 16.91
C GLU A 61 8.11 -2.31 16.52
N ILE A 62 6.91 -2.89 16.49
CA ILE A 62 5.67 -2.15 16.25
C ILE A 62 5.53 -1.02 17.28
N LEU A 63 5.69 -1.32 18.57
CA LEU A 63 5.58 -0.32 19.63
C LEU A 63 6.67 0.76 19.52
N ARG A 64 7.89 0.38 19.11
CA ARG A 64 8.99 1.33 18.89
C ARG A 64 8.67 2.30 17.77
N VAL A 65 8.23 1.78 16.62
CA VAL A 65 7.92 2.59 15.43
C VAL A 65 6.70 3.49 15.67
N GLN A 66 5.66 2.99 16.34
CA GLN A 66 4.49 3.80 16.69
C GLN A 66 4.87 5.06 17.47
N LYS A 67 5.83 4.95 18.40
CA LYS A 67 6.31 6.11 19.18
C LYS A 67 7.09 7.14 18.35
N LEU A 68 7.69 6.71 17.24
CA LEU A 68 8.47 7.58 16.36
C LEU A 68 7.60 8.27 15.30
N LEU A 69 6.50 7.65 14.90
CA LEU A 69 5.63 8.16 13.86
C LEU A 69 4.67 9.21 14.43
N LYS A 70 4.84 10.46 13.99
CA LYS A 70 3.95 11.58 14.38
C LYS A 70 2.59 11.51 13.67
N ASN A 71 2.53 10.87 12.50
CA ASN A 71 1.32 10.74 11.72
C ASN A 71 0.55 9.49 12.15
N ALA A 72 -0.63 9.68 12.73
CA ALA A 72 -1.47 8.60 13.26
C ALA A 72 -1.87 7.57 12.18
N LYS A 73 -2.13 8.02 10.95
CA LYS A 73 -2.47 7.12 9.84
C LYS A 73 -1.30 6.22 9.44
N LEU A 74 -0.08 6.77 9.42
CA LEU A 74 1.11 5.96 9.13
C LEU A 74 1.40 4.98 10.27
N ALA A 75 1.23 5.40 11.52
CA ALA A 75 1.36 4.50 12.67
C ALA A 75 0.36 3.34 12.59
N TRP A 76 -0.89 3.63 12.29
CA TRP A 76 -1.92 2.62 12.08
C TRP A 76 -1.58 1.68 10.90
N MET A 77 -1.17 2.23 9.75
CA MET A 77 -0.78 1.42 8.60
C MET A 77 0.39 0.50 8.95
N PHE A 78 1.42 1.00 9.62
CA PHE A 78 2.55 0.19 10.03
C PHE A 78 2.13 -0.95 10.95
N THR A 79 1.30 -0.66 11.94
CA THR A 79 0.79 -1.65 12.90
C THR A 79 0.04 -2.79 12.22
N ASN A 80 -0.71 -2.49 11.16
CA ASN A 80 -1.54 -3.48 10.48
C ASN A 80 -0.80 -4.18 9.32
N CYS A 81 0.06 -3.47 8.59
CA CYS A 81 0.73 -4.03 7.42
C CYS A 81 2.01 -4.78 7.77
N PHE A 82 2.81 -4.24 8.71
CA PHE A 82 4.10 -4.83 9.06
C PHE A 82 3.99 -6.27 9.57
N PRO A 83 3.11 -6.63 10.51
CA PRO A 83 2.99 -8.01 10.99
C PRO A 83 2.15 -8.92 10.10
N ASN A 84 1.48 -8.40 9.07
CA ASN A 84 0.46 -9.14 8.31
C ASN A 84 0.96 -10.48 7.75
N THR A 85 2.17 -10.54 7.22
CA THR A 85 2.76 -11.78 6.71
C THR A 85 2.83 -12.86 7.80
N LEU A 86 3.31 -12.50 8.99
CA LEU A 86 3.41 -13.44 10.11
C LEU A 86 2.04 -13.82 10.67
N ASP A 87 1.14 -12.85 10.76
CA ASP A 87 -0.19 -13.06 11.32
C ASP A 87 -1.06 -13.97 10.44
N THR A 88 -0.89 -13.95 9.10
CA THR A 88 -1.88 -14.51 8.16
C THR A 88 -1.35 -15.52 7.15
N THR A 89 -0.03 -15.54 6.84
CA THR A 89 0.50 -16.33 5.72
C THR A 89 1.63 -17.30 6.09
N VAL A 90 2.17 -17.21 7.29
CA VAL A 90 3.28 -18.06 7.75
C VAL A 90 2.74 -19.27 8.49
N HIS A 91 2.90 -20.45 7.91
CA HIS A 91 2.57 -21.73 8.53
C HIS A 91 3.85 -22.40 9.00
N PHE A 92 4.13 -22.24 10.29
CA PHE A 92 5.26 -22.88 10.94
C PHE A 92 4.88 -24.27 11.48
N ARG A 93 5.69 -25.27 11.21
CA ARG A 93 5.56 -26.62 11.76
C ARG A 93 6.93 -27.24 12.00
N LYS A 94 6.95 -28.37 12.66
CA LYS A 94 8.12 -29.26 12.73
C LYS A 94 7.92 -30.38 11.72
N GLY A 95 8.92 -30.63 10.90
CA GLY A 95 8.96 -31.76 9.99
C GLY A 95 9.00 -33.11 10.74
N SER A 96 8.87 -34.21 10.03
CA SER A 96 8.96 -35.56 10.58
C SER A 96 10.32 -35.87 11.20
N ASP A 97 11.37 -35.17 10.77
CA ASP A 97 12.73 -35.22 11.27
C ASP A 97 12.98 -34.28 12.47
N GLY A 98 11.92 -33.62 12.97
CA GLY A 98 11.99 -32.66 14.07
C GLY A 98 12.55 -31.29 13.71
N LYS A 99 12.98 -31.08 12.45
CA LYS A 99 13.50 -29.78 12.01
C LYS A 99 12.39 -28.78 11.75
N PRO A 100 12.68 -27.47 11.90
CA PRO A 100 11.77 -26.43 11.51
C PRO A 100 11.39 -26.53 10.04
N ASP A 101 10.09 -26.48 9.75
CA ASP A 101 9.55 -26.41 8.41
C ASP A 101 8.53 -25.26 8.36
N THR A 102 8.67 -24.39 7.37
CA THR A 102 7.85 -23.19 7.28
C THR A 102 7.35 -23.00 5.85
N PHE A 103 6.04 -22.91 5.71
CA PHE A 103 5.39 -22.58 4.46
C PHE A 103 4.87 -21.14 4.52
N VAL A 104 5.26 -20.31 3.55
CA VAL A 104 4.84 -18.91 3.44
C VAL A 104 4.19 -18.72 2.09
N TYR A 105 2.87 -18.54 2.03
CA TYR A 105 2.23 -18.25 0.78
C TYR A 105 2.00 -16.76 0.53
N THR A 106 1.88 -16.43 -0.76
CA THR A 106 1.84 -15.07 -1.25
C THR A 106 0.48 -14.77 -1.85
N GLY A 107 -0.24 -13.85 -1.23
CA GLY A 107 -1.56 -13.43 -1.70
C GLY A 107 -2.61 -14.52 -1.50
N ASP A 108 -3.50 -14.65 -2.48
CA ASP A 108 -4.67 -15.52 -2.49
C ASP A 108 -4.40 -16.93 -3.02
N ILE A 109 -3.20 -17.18 -3.56
CA ILE A 109 -2.82 -18.47 -4.10
C ILE A 109 -2.10 -19.28 -3.03
N HIS A 110 -2.58 -20.49 -2.76
CA HIS A 110 -1.95 -21.43 -1.83
C HIS A 110 -0.68 -22.05 -2.44
N ALA A 111 0.33 -21.22 -2.67
CA ALA A 111 1.62 -21.61 -3.21
C ALA A 111 2.75 -20.82 -2.55
N MET A 112 3.88 -21.46 -2.34
CA MET A 112 5.10 -20.82 -1.86
C MET A 112 6.00 -20.48 -3.04
N TRP A 113 6.01 -19.22 -3.42
CA TRP A 113 6.89 -18.70 -4.47
C TRP A 113 8.17 -18.21 -3.84
N LEU A 114 9.28 -18.91 -4.07
CA LEU A 114 10.55 -18.63 -3.42
C LEU A 114 10.93 -17.14 -3.35
N ARG A 115 10.85 -16.45 -4.49
CA ARG A 115 11.15 -15.01 -4.57
C ARG A 115 10.17 -14.16 -3.76
N ALA A 116 8.88 -14.39 -3.94
CA ALA A 116 7.85 -13.57 -3.31
C ALA A 116 7.76 -13.86 -1.80
N SER A 117 7.81 -15.11 -1.39
CA SER A 117 7.84 -15.50 0.03
C SER A 117 9.11 -14.98 0.72
N GLY A 118 10.26 -15.04 0.04
CA GLY A 118 11.50 -14.45 0.54
C GLY A 118 11.38 -12.94 0.74
N ALA A 119 10.80 -12.20 -0.22
CA ALA A 119 10.57 -10.77 -0.09
C ALA A 119 9.64 -10.42 1.07
N GLN A 120 8.59 -11.22 1.30
CA GLN A 120 7.65 -11.00 2.41
C GLN A 120 8.29 -11.17 3.80
N VAL A 121 9.23 -12.10 3.95
CA VAL A 121 9.89 -12.34 5.25
C VAL A 121 11.13 -11.48 5.45
N TRP A 122 11.67 -10.89 4.39
CA TRP A 122 12.87 -10.05 4.44
C TRP A 122 12.86 -8.95 5.51
N PRO A 123 11.76 -8.20 5.71
CA PRO A 123 11.71 -7.14 6.74
C PRO A 123 11.99 -7.63 8.17
N TYR A 124 11.76 -8.91 8.45
CA TYR A 124 11.93 -9.48 9.80
C TYR A 124 13.33 -10.02 10.06
N VAL A 125 14.15 -10.20 9.02
CA VAL A 125 15.51 -10.77 9.16
C VAL A 125 16.36 -9.95 10.11
N GLN A 126 16.25 -8.62 10.08
CA GLN A 126 17.00 -7.75 10.97
C GLN A 126 16.61 -7.92 12.44
N LEU A 127 15.37 -8.32 12.73
CA LEU A 127 14.89 -8.54 14.09
C LEU A 127 15.40 -9.84 14.70
N MET A 128 15.88 -10.78 13.89
CA MET A 128 16.46 -12.05 14.36
C MET A 128 17.79 -11.84 15.09
N GLN A 129 18.52 -10.77 14.74
CA GLN A 129 19.81 -10.45 15.35
C GLN A 129 19.70 -9.90 16.78
N THR A 130 18.51 -9.50 17.20
CA THR A 130 18.24 -8.93 18.54
C THR A 130 17.84 -10.00 19.57
N LEU A 131 17.84 -11.27 19.19
CA LEU A 131 17.42 -12.39 20.03
C LEU A 131 18.58 -13.11 20.74
N ASN A 132 19.82 -12.60 20.58
CA ASN A 132 21.01 -13.10 21.28
C ASN A 132 21.32 -12.25 22.50
#